data_018b26f5e2b1762d4f09565150f8ee84
#
_entry.id   018b26f5e2b1762d4f09565150f8ee84
#
_cell.length_a   1.000
_cell.length_b   1.000
_cell.length_c   1.000
_cell.angle_alpha   90.00
_cell.angle_beta   90.00
_cell.angle_gamma   90.00
#
_symmetry.space_group_name_H-M   'P 1'
#
loop_
_entity.id
_entity.type
_entity.pdbx_description
1 polymer ?
#
loop_
_entity_poly.entity_id
_entity_poly.type
_entity_poly.pdbx_seq_one_letter_code
_entity_poly.pdbx_strand_id
1 'polypeptide(L)'
;MGEAKARVSKMRAGNGLEQGVSIGPLVGPAAMEKVERQVANALDLGATLISGGRRLTEDGLDRGFFYAPTVLSDVSAQMQIYREETFGPVAAIIPFDTEEEVLEMANDTHYGLASYIYTRDISRAMRVFERLRFGIVGINDINPTAAAAPFGGMKESGMGREGGREGIAEYLETKLGGFSV
;
A
#
# COMPACT_ATOMS: atom_id res chain seq x y z
N MET A 1 14.43 7.79 -9.00
CA MET A 1 13.68 7.53 -10.26
C MET A 1 14.34 6.47 -11.13
N GLY A 2 15.63 6.56 -11.48
CA GLY A 2 16.31 5.58 -12.34
C GLY A 2 16.26 4.14 -11.82
N GLU A 3 16.44 3.94 -10.52
CA GLU A 3 16.39 2.59 -9.94
C GLU A 3 14.99 1.98 -9.98
N ALA A 4 13.94 2.74 -9.69
CA ALA A 4 12.55 2.27 -9.78
C ALA A 4 12.22 1.81 -11.21
N LYS A 5 12.57 2.63 -12.22
CA LYS A 5 12.43 2.27 -13.64
C LYS A 5 13.18 0.98 -13.98
N ALA A 6 14.43 0.86 -13.52
CA ALA A 6 15.27 -0.32 -13.80
C ALA A 6 14.74 -1.60 -13.12
N ARG A 7 14.08 -1.50 -11.97
CA ARG A 7 13.44 -2.63 -11.31
C ARG A 7 12.16 -3.05 -12.03
N VAL A 8 11.31 -2.08 -12.34
CA VAL A 8 10.02 -2.32 -13.01
C VAL A 8 10.21 -2.90 -14.42
N SER A 9 11.25 -2.47 -15.16
CA SER A 9 11.55 -3.00 -16.50
C SER A 9 11.95 -4.48 -16.52
N LYS A 10 12.31 -5.06 -15.38
CA LYS A 10 12.64 -6.48 -15.24
C LYS A 10 11.42 -7.34 -14.84
N MET A 11 10.31 -6.71 -14.50
CA MET A 11 9.09 -7.42 -14.12
C MET A 11 8.40 -7.95 -15.37
N ARG A 12 8.01 -9.23 -15.32
CA ARG A 12 7.24 -9.88 -16.38
C ARG A 12 5.80 -10.09 -15.89
N ALA A 13 4.86 -9.55 -16.66
CA ALA A 13 3.45 -9.84 -16.47
C ALA A 13 3.07 -11.14 -17.19
N GLY A 14 2.15 -11.92 -16.60
CA GLY A 14 1.70 -13.17 -17.20
C GLY A 14 0.95 -14.06 -16.24
N ASN A 15 0.77 -15.32 -16.61
CA ASN A 15 0.19 -16.33 -15.73
C ASN A 15 1.17 -16.63 -14.58
N GLY A 16 0.72 -16.45 -13.35
CA GLY A 16 1.53 -16.65 -12.13
C GLY A 16 2.05 -18.09 -11.92
N LEU A 17 1.57 -19.07 -12.68
CA LEU A 17 2.09 -20.43 -12.68
C LEU A 17 3.30 -20.61 -13.61
N GLU A 18 3.61 -19.62 -14.44
CA GLU A 18 4.77 -19.66 -15.34
C GLU A 18 6.03 -19.16 -14.63
N GLN A 19 7.15 -19.82 -14.94
CA GLN A 19 8.43 -19.40 -14.38
C GLN A 19 8.84 -18.01 -14.88
N GLY A 20 9.32 -17.17 -13.95
CA GLY A 20 9.79 -15.81 -14.24
C GLY A 20 8.68 -14.77 -14.34
N VAL A 21 7.42 -15.13 -14.19
CA VAL A 21 6.32 -14.17 -14.02
C VAL A 21 6.36 -13.60 -12.61
N SER A 22 6.29 -12.29 -12.51
CA SER A 22 6.32 -11.54 -11.25
C SER A 22 5.03 -10.75 -10.99
N ILE A 23 4.21 -10.53 -12.02
CA ILE A 23 2.94 -9.80 -11.91
C ILE A 23 1.84 -10.56 -12.64
N GLY A 24 0.79 -10.91 -11.90
CA GLY A 24 -0.44 -11.49 -12.42
C GLY A 24 -1.44 -10.46 -12.91
N PRO A 25 -2.64 -10.90 -13.33
CA PRO A 25 -3.72 -10.01 -13.73
C PRO A 25 -4.33 -9.30 -12.51
N LEU A 26 -4.98 -8.17 -12.75
CA LEU A 26 -5.92 -7.57 -11.82
C LEU A 26 -7.13 -8.49 -11.62
N VAL A 27 -7.85 -8.29 -10.51
CA VAL A 27 -8.97 -9.15 -10.12
C VAL A 27 -10.15 -9.13 -11.10
N GLY A 28 -10.29 -8.09 -11.91
CA GLY A 28 -11.40 -7.98 -12.85
C GLY A 28 -11.50 -6.64 -13.56
N PRO A 29 -12.56 -6.43 -14.36
CA PRO A 29 -12.72 -5.23 -15.18
C PRO A 29 -12.81 -3.94 -14.35
N ALA A 30 -13.54 -3.93 -13.25
CA ALA A 30 -13.68 -2.76 -12.40
C ALA A 30 -12.34 -2.32 -11.79
N ALA A 31 -11.45 -3.26 -11.45
CA ALA A 31 -10.10 -2.96 -10.98
C ALA A 31 -9.25 -2.34 -12.11
N MET A 32 -9.38 -2.86 -13.32
CA MET A 32 -8.70 -2.30 -14.50
C MET A 32 -9.15 -0.86 -14.77
N GLU A 33 -10.46 -0.62 -14.81
CA GLU A 33 -11.02 0.72 -15.04
C GLU A 33 -10.59 1.70 -13.95
N LYS A 34 -10.54 1.26 -12.68
CA LYS A 34 -10.06 2.09 -11.57
C LYS A 34 -8.60 2.49 -11.76
N VAL A 35 -7.73 1.53 -12.07
CA VAL A 35 -6.29 1.80 -12.27
C VAL A 35 -6.09 2.78 -13.44
N GLU A 36 -6.77 2.55 -14.57
CA GLU A 36 -6.70 3.44 -15.73
C GLU A 36 -7.15 4.86 -15.40
N ARG A 37 -8.29 5.00 -14.73
CA ARG A 37 -8.83 6.29 -14.32
C ARG A 37 -7.88 7.03 -13.39
N GLN A 38 -7.30 6.35 -12.40
CA GLN A 38 -6.38 6.97 -11.45
C GLN A 38 -5.08 7.40 -12.12
N VAL A 39 -4.53 6.57 -13.03
CA VAL A 39 -3.32 6.92 -13.77
C VAL A 39 -3.58 8.08 -14.72
N ALA A 40 -4.68 8.06 -15.47
CA ALA A 40 -5.07 9.16 -16.36
C ALA A 40 -5.25 10.46 -15.58
N ASN A 41 -6.01 10.43 -14.47
CA ASN A 41 -6.20 11.59 -13.59
C ASN A 41 -4.86 12.16 -13.07
N ALA A 42 -3.94 11.28 -12.67
CA ALA A 42 -2.63 11.74 -12.19
C ALA A 42 -1.83 12.44 -13.29
N LEU A 43 -1.82 11.89 -14.50
CA LEU A 43 -1.14 12.51 -15.66
C LEU A 43 -1.77 13.84 -16.07
N ASP A 44 -3.09 13.92 -16.10
CA ASP A 44 -3.84 15.15 -16.42
C ASP A 44 -3.57 16.27 -15.39
N LEU A 45 -3.29 15.89 -14.14
CA LEU A 45 -2.95 16.83 -13.06
C LEU A 45 -1.43 17.06 -12.91
N GLY A 46 -0.62 16.58 -13.85
CA GLY A 46 0.80 16.91 -13.94
C GLY A 46 1.77 15.89 -13.36
N ALA A 47 1.32 14.70 -12.96
CA ALA A 47 2.26 13.63 -12.62
C ALA A 47 3.08 13.21 -13.85
N THR A 48 4.31 12.78 -13.62
CA THR A 48 5.22 12.32 -14.66
C THR A 48 5.19 10.79 -14.76
N LEU A 49 4.87 10.25 -15.94
CA LEU A 49 4.96 8.81 -16.22
C LEU A 49 6.42 8.40 -16.45
N ILE A 50 6.97 7.62 -15.54
CA ILE A 50 8.33 7.08 -15.64
C ILE A 50 8.37 5.74 -16.38
N SER A 51 7.33 4.91 -16.20
CA SER A 51 7.20 3.59 -16.84
C SER A 51 5.77 3.09 -16.78
N GLY A 52 5.36 2.22 -17.70
CA GLY A 52 4.06 1.55 -17.69
C GLY A 52 2.92 2.43 -18.22
N GLY A 53 1.86 2.56 -17.45
CA GLY A 53 0.71 3.43 -17.73
C GLY A 53 -0.27 2.89 -18.79
N ARG A 54 -0.27 1.59 -19.06
CA ARG A 54 -1.13 1.01 -20.11
C ARG A 54 -1.55 -0.43 -19.80
N ARG A 55 -2.64 -0.86 -20.41
CA ARG A 55 -2.99 -2.29 -20.47
C ARG A 55 -1.93 -3.04 -21.27
N LEU A 56 -1.74 -4.31 -20.93
CA LEU A 56 -0.97 -5.25 -21.71
C LEU A 56 -1.92 -6.15 -22.49
N THR A 57 -1.76 -6.17 -23.80
CA THR A 57 -2.61 -6.95 -24.72
C THR A 57 -1.81 -7.86 -25.63
N GLU A 58 -0.48 -7.72 -25.60
CA GLU A 58 0.45 -8.51 -26.41
C GLU A 58 0.56 -9.94 -25.82
N ASP A 59 0.99 -10.90 -26.63
CA ASP A 59 1.34 -12.28 -26.25
C ASP A 59 0.19 -13.01 -25.51
N GLY A 60 -1.08 -12.72 -25.86
CA GLY A 60 -2.26 -13.37 -25.27
C GLY A 60 -2.69 -12.78 -23.93
N LEU A 61 -2.10 -11.66 -23.48
CA LEU A 61 -2.49 -10.96 -22.27
C LEU A 61 -3.84 -10.21 -22.40
N ASP A 62 -4.32 -10.02 -23.62
CA ASP A 62 -5.67 -9.50 -23.94
C ASP A 62 -6.82 -10.34 -23.37
N ARG A 63 -6.53 -11.61 -23.01
CA ARG A 63 -7.50 -12.53 -22.41
C ARG A 63 -7.68 -12.33 -20.90
N GLY A 64 -6.92 -11.42 -20.30
CA GLY A 64 -6.97 -11.12 -18.88
C GLY A 64 -6.87 -9.62 -18.61
N PHE A 65 -6.89 -9.27 -17.34
CA PHE A 65 -6.85 -7.87 -16.88
C PHE A 65 -5.42 -7.47 -16.50
N PHE A 66 -4.52 -7.51 -17.48
CA PHE A 66 -3.10 -7.20 -17.26
C PHE A 66 -2.81 -5.72 -17.47
N TYR A 67 -2.21 -5.10 -16.46
CA TYR A 67 -1.75 -3.72 -16.51
C TYR A 67 -0.22 -3.68 -16.34
N ALA A 68 0.43 -2.82 -17.11
CA ALA A 68 1.88 -2.70 -17.04
C ALA A 68 2.32 -2.19 -15.66
N PRO A 69 3.39 -2.75 -15.07
CA PRO A 69 3.99 -2.18 -13.89
C PRO A 69 4.33 -0.71 -14.12
N THR A 70 3.72 0.16 -13.34
CA THR A 70 3.68 1.60 -13.58
C THR A 70 4.39 2.35 -12.47
N VAL A 71 5.17 3.35 -12.84
CA VAL A 71 5.79 4.29 -11.90
C VAL A 71 5.41 5.70 -12.31
N LEU A 72 4.79 6.42 -11.37
CA LEU A 72 4.46 7.84 -11.47
C LEU A 72 5.33 8.63 -10.50
N SER A 73 5.83 9.79 -10.91
CA SER A 73 6.46 10.77 -10.03
C SER A 73 5.69 12.08 -10.02
N ASP A 74 6.07 12.94 -9.10
CA ASP A 74 5.46 14.26 -8.91
C ASP A 74 3.94 14.15 -8.60
N VAL A 75 3.56 13.07 -7.91
CA VAL A 75 2.19 12.88 -7.45
C VAL A 75 1.89 13.87 -6.33
N SER A 76 0.70 14.45 -6.34
CA SER A 76 0.25 15.45 -5.38
C SER A 76 -1.08 15.05 -4.70
N ALA A 77 -1.40 15.73 -3.60
CA ALA A 77 -2.61 15.47 -2.81
C ALA A 77 -3.94 15.77 -3.55
N GLN A 78 -3.89 16.40 -4.72
CA GLN A 78 -5.05 16.69 -5.56
C GLN A 78 -5.43 15.51 -6.47
N MET A 79 -4.54 14.53 -6.62
CA MET A 79 -4.73 13.39 -7.50
C MET A 79 -5.52 12.27 -6.81
N GLN A 80 -6.37 11.58 -7.57
CA GLN A 80 -7.16 10.47 -7.03
C GLN A 80 -6.28 9.37 -6.42
N ILE A 81 -5.16 9.04 -7.06
CA ILE A 81 -4.23 8.02 -6.58
C ILE A 81 -3.59 8.34 -5.21
N TYR A 82 -3.61 9.59 -4.77
CA TYR A 82 -3.19 9.97 -3.42
C TYR A 82 -4.26 9.64 -2.37
N ARG A 83 -5.53 9.74 -2.73
CA ARG A 83 -6.68 9.61 -1.81
C ARG A 83 -7.29 8.22 -1.80
N GLU A 84 -7.30 7.55 -2.94
CA GLU A 84 -7.95 6.26 -3.14
C GLU A 84 -6.90 5.15 -3.26
N GLU A 85 -7.11 4.05 -2.56
CA GLU A 85 -6.28 2.86 -2.72
C GLU A 85 -6.34 2.35 -4.17
N THR A 86 -5.20 2.16 -4.81
CA THR A 86 -5.14 1.71 -6.21
C THR A 86 -5.44 0.22 -6.36
N PHE A 87 -4.89 -0.60 -5.47
CA PHE A 87 -4.94 -2.06 -5.53
C PHE A 87 -4.54 -2.62 -6.91
N GLY A 88 -3.42 -2.11 -7.43
CA GLY A 88 -2.89 -2.42 -8.75
C GLY A 88 -1.39 -2.15 -8.85
N PRO A 89 -0.73 -2.50 -9.97
CA PRO A 89 0.71 -2.45 -10.12
C PRO A 89 1.22 -1.01 -10.39
N VAL A 90 0.85 -0.06 -9.56
CA VAL A 90 1.23 1.36 -9.70
C VAL A 90 1.98 1.83 -8.46
N ALA A 91 3.19 2.33 -8.65
CA ALA A 91 3.97 3.03 -7.65
C ALA A 91 3.85 4.54 -7.86
N ALA A 92 3.12 5.22 -6.97
CA ALA A 92 3.00 6.66 -6.92
C ALA A 92 4.07 7.23 -6.00
N ILE A 93 4.95 8.06 -6.52
CA ILE A 93 6.09 8.63 -5.78
C ILE A 93 5.82 10.12 -5.55
N ILE A 94 5.88 10.50 -4.27
CA ILE A 94 5.66 11.86 -3.80
C ILE A 94 6.97 12.34 -3.17
N PRO A 95 7.58 13.42 -3.67
CA PRO A 95 8.76 14.01 -3.03
C PRO A 95 8.36 14.76 -1.75
N PHE A 96 9.28 14.83 -0.81
CA PHE A 96 9.16 15.63 0.40
C PHE A 96 10.53 16.19 0.78
N ASP A 97 10.56 17.30 1.50
CA ASP A 97 11.80 17.97 1.90
C ASP A 97 12.15 17.74 3.37
N THR A 98 11.15 17.58 4.24
CA THR A 98 11.37 17.45 5.68
C THR A 98 10.68 16.23 6.29
N GLU A 99 11.19 15.78 7.46
CA GLU A 99 10.58 14.70 8.25
C GLU A 99 9.16 15.09 8.69
N GLU A 100 8.91 16.36 9.00
CA GLU A 100 7.60 16.85 9.41
C GLU A 100 6.60 16.76 8.27
N GLU A 101 6.96 17.25 7.10
CA GLU A 101 6.14 17.20 5.90
C GLU A 101 5.72 15.77 5.53
N VAL A 102 6.67 14.83 5.49
CA VAL A 102 6.33 13.46 5.14
C VAL A 102 5.43 12.79 6.18
N LEU A 103 5.54 13.15 7.46
CA LEU A 103 4.65 12.65 8.51
C LEU A 103 3.23 13.19 8.38
N GLU A 104 3.08 14.47 8.04
CA GLU A 104 1.77 15.05 7.73
C GLU A 104 1.14 14.37 6.53
N MET A 105 1.88 14.24 5.43
CA MET A 105 1.41 13.58 4.20
C MET A 105 1.06 12.09 4.44
N ALA A 106 1.90 11.35 5.15
CA ALA A 106 1.66 9.94 5.43
C ALA A 106 0.41 9.71 6.31
N ASN A 107 0.09 10.65 7.21
CA ASN A 107 -1.09 10.57 8.05
C ASN A 107 -2.37 11.15 7.40
N ASP A 108 -2.24 11.88 6.30
CA ASP A 108 -3.35 12.48 5.53
C ASP A 108 -4.10 11.43 4.69
N THR A 109 -4.65 10.45 5.38
CA THR A 109 -5.43 9.37 4.78
C THR A 109 -6.47 8.85 5.77
N HIS A 110 -7.57 8.32 5.25
CA HIS A 110 -8.59 7.60 6.03
C HIS A 110 -8.13 6.21 6.45
N TYR A 111 -7.13 5.66 5.78
CA TYR A 111 -6.59 4.34 6.04
C TYR A 111 -5.53 4.36 7.15
N GLY A 112 -5.34 3.24 7.80
CA GLY A 112 -4.36 3.10 8.88
C GLY A 112 -3.98 1.63 9.13
N LEU A 113 -3.90 0.79 8.08
CA LEU A 113 -3.49 -0.60 8.25
C LEU A 113 -1.99 -0.73 8.41
N ALA A 114 -1.22 -0.40 7.38
CA ALA A 114 0.21 -0.60 7.37
C ALA A 114 0.95 0.59 6.75
N SER A 115 2.14 0.86 7.29
CA SER A 115 3.10 1.81 6.74
C SER A 115 4.52 1.26 6.88
N TYR A 116 5.46 1.82 6.11
CA TYR A 116 6.82 1.31 6.06
C TYR A 116 7.83 2.46 6.07
N ILE A 117 8.88 2.31 6.88
CA ILE A 117 9.95 3.30 7.03
C ILE A 117 11.28 2.65 6.65
N TYR A 118 12.05 3.35 5.84
CA TYR A 118 13.42 2.93 5.49
C TYR A 118 14.40 4.00 5.92
N THR A 119 15.20 3.71 6.94
CA THR A 119 16.22 4.63 7.45
C THR A 119 17.35 3.87 8.14
N ARG A 120 18.55 4.46 8.17
CA ARG A 120 19.68 3.96 8.97
C ARG A 120 19.81 4.67 10.31
N ASP A 121 19.03 5.72 10.54
CA ASP A 121 19.01 6.49 11.76
C ASP A 121 17.93 5.93 12.70
N ILE A 122 18.35 5.30 13.80
CA ILE A 122 17.45 4.70 14.79
C ILE A 122 16.59 5.75 15.49
N SER A 123 17.13 6.94 15.74
CA SER A 123 16.38 8.01 16.38
C SER A 123 15.24 8.52 15.47
N ARG A 124 15.50 8.63 14.16
CA ARG A 124 14.47 8.93 13.16
C ARG A 124 13.44 7.80 13.09
N ALA A 125 13.89 6.55 13.06
CA ALA A 125 12.98 5.40 13.02
C ALA A 125 11.97 5.45 14.17
N MET A 126 12.44 5.72 15.40
CA MET A 126 11.58 5.80 16.58
C MET A 126 10.64 6.99 16.53
N ARG A 127 11.13 8.20 16.22
CA ARG A 127 10.26 9.38 16.12
C ARG A 127 9.16 9.22 15.09
N VAL A 128 9.50 8.67 13.91
CA VAL A 128 8.54 8.47 12.83
C VAL A 128 7.56 7.36 13.18
N PHE A 129 8.03 6.25 13.77
CA PHE A 129 7.19 5.17 14.26
C PHE A 129 6.10 5.65 15.24
N GLU A 130 6.48 6.45 16.23
CA GLU A 130 5.54 6.96 17.23
C GLU A 130 4.48 7.92 16.67
N ARG A 131 4.79 8.59 15.56
CA ARG A 131 3.93 9.60 14.95
C ARG A 131 3.05 9.10 13.81
N LEU A 132 3.38 7.95 13.23
CA LEU A 132 2.57 7.32 12.18
C LEU A 132 1.30 6.70 12.80
N ARG A 133 0.15 7.01 12.22
CA ARG A 133 -1.17 6.52 12.66
C ARG A 133 -1.58 5.28 11.88
N PHE A 134 -0.83 4.20 12.08
CA PHE A 134 -1.05 2.90 11.43
C PHE A 134 -0.93 1.79 12.46
N GLY A 135 -1.74 0.75 12.32
CA GLY A 135 -1.71 -0.40 13.20
C GLY A 135 -0.44 -1.24 13.05
N ILE A 136 0.18 -1.18 11.88
CA ILE A 136 1.42 -1.88 11.56
C ILE A 136 2.42 -0.89 10.97
N VAL A 137 3.63 -0.86 11.52
CA VAL A 137 4.73 -0.04 10.97
C VAL A 137 5.95 -0.93 10.78
N GLY A 138 6.32 -1.18 9.52
CA GLY A 138 7.55 -1.89 9.17
C GLY A 138 8.75 -0.93 9.16
N ILE A 139 9.82 -1.27 9.88
CA ILE A 139 11.07 -0.50 9.89
C ILE A 139 12.14 -1.30 9.18
N ASN A 140 12.53 -0.87 7.98
CA ASN A 140 13.44 -1.58 7.09
C ASN A 140 12.99 -3.03 6.78
N ASP A 141 11.71 -3.31 6.95
CA ASP A 141 11.07 -4.61 6.75
C ASP A 141 9.73 -4.41 6.04
N ILE A 142 9.50 -5.17 4.97
CA ILE A 142 8.23 -5.15 4.21
C ILE A 142 7.22 -6.15 4.74
N ASN A 143 7.61 -7.03 5.65
CA ASN A 143 6.74 -8.06 6.22
C ASN A 143 6.90 -8.15 7.75
N PRO A 144 6.53 -7.08 8.50
CA PRO A 144 6.71 -7.03 9.94
C PRO A 144 5.69 -7.88 10.71
N THR A 145 4.94 -8.75 10.05
CA THR A 145 3.87 -9.56 10.64
C THR A 145 4.41 -10.87 11.20
N ALA A 146 3.85 -11.32 12.31
CA ALA A 146 4.13 -12.62 12.92
C ALA A 146 2.89 -13.14 13.64
N ALA A 147 2.75 -14.46 13.78
CA ALA A 147 1.60 -15.07 14.46
C ALA A 147 1.44 -14.60 15.92
N ALA A 148 2.54 -14.24 16.56
CA ALA A 148 2.55 -13.72 17.93
C ALA A 148 2.36 -12.21 18.04
N ALA A 149 2.26 -11.50 16.92
CA ALA A 149 2.07 -10.05 16.88
C ALA A 149 0.62 -9.69 16.52
N PRO A 150 0.05 -8.65 17.14
CA PRO A 150 -1.31 -8.21 16.82
C PRO A 150 -1.35 -7.56 15.43
N PHE A 151 -2.12 -8.12 14.52
CA PHE A 151 -2.38 -7.61 13.19
C PHE A 151 -3.70 -6.86 13.16
N GLY A 152 -3.72 -5.65 12.66
CA GLY A 152 -4.95 -4.87 12.49
C GLY A 152 -4.69 -3.40 12.24
N GLY A 153 -5.74 -2.70 11.83
CA GLY A 153 -5.69 -1.31 11.42
C GLY A 153 -6.08 -0.31 12.51
N MET A 154 -5.98 0.94 12.12
CA MET A 154 -6.56 2.11 12.79
C MET A 154 -7.47 2.83 11.78
N LYS A 155 -8.24 3.80 12.23
CA LYS A 155 -9.12 4.62 11.39
C LYS A 155 -10.12 3.72 10.63
N GLU A 156 -10.35 3.98 9.34
CA GLU A 156 -11.29 3.19 8.52
C GLU A 156 -10.74 1.80 8.11
N SER A 157 -9.47 1.50 8.37
CA SER A 157 -8.92 0.17 8.17
C SER A 157 -9.39 -0.87 9.19
N GLY A 158 -10.24 -0.48 10.14
CA GLY A 158 -10.98 -1.37 11.01
C GLY A 158 -10.65 -1.22 12.49
N MET A 159 -11.40 -1.95 13.30
CA MET A 159 -11.24 -2.10 14.74
C MET A 159 -10.82 -3.54 15.05
N GLY A 160 -10.29 -3.75 16.26
CA GLY A 160 -9.86 -5.06 16.69
C GLY A 160 -8.50 -5.49 16.16
N ARG A 161 -8.10 -6.70 16.53
CA ARG A 161 -6.81 -7.29 16.12
C ARG A 161 -6.98 -8.78 15.83
N GLU A 162 -6.17 -9.26 14.89
CA GLU A 162 -5.93 -10.69 14.66
C GLU A 162 -4.55 -11.07 15.21
N GLY A 163 -4.35 -12.32 15.57
CA GLY A 163 -3.05 -12.77 16.10
C GLY A 163 -2.71 -12.19 17.47
N GLY A 164 -1.56 -12.60 18.01
CA GLY A 164 -1.13 -12.18 19.32
C GLY A 164 -2.11 -12.56 20.44
N ARG A 165 -1.97 -11.95 21.61
CA ARG A 165 -2.91 -12.07 22.73
C ARG A 165 -4.19 -11.29 22.47
N GLU A 166 -4.07 -10.21 21.73
CA GLU A 166 -5.13 -9.28 21.40
C GLU A 166 -6.20 -9.94 20.51
N GLY A 167 -5.78 -10.82 19.60
CA GLY A 167 -6.69 -11.49 18.68
C GLY A 167 -7.74 -12.38 19.38
N ILE A 168 -7.40 -13.02 20.52
CA ILE A 168 -8.40 -13.81 21.24
C ILE A 168 -9.41 -12.95 21.97
N ALA A 169 -9.04 -11.73 22.34
CA ALA A 169 -9.93 -10.82 23.06
C ALA A 169 -11.17 -10.45 22.23
N GLU A 170 -11.04 -10.46 20.89
CA GLU A 170 -12.15 -10.19 19.97
C GLU A 170 -13.26 -11.26 20.00
N TYR A 171 -12.97 -12.44 20.55
CA TYR A 171 -13.92 -13.56 20.69
C TYR A 171 -14.44 -13.71 22.12
N LEU A 172 -14.08 -12.80 23.03
CA LEU A 172 -14.45 -12.88 24.45
C LEU A 172 -15.37 -11.73 24.85
N GLU A 173 -16.35 -12.05 25.70
CA GLU A 173 -17.24 -11.08 26.30
C GLU A 173 -16.92 -10.90 27.79
N THR A 174 -16.92 -9.66 28.23
CA THR A 174 -16.74 -9.34 29.67
C THR A 174 -18.07 -9.32 30.37
N LYS A 175 -18.19 -10.10 31.49
CA LYS A 175 -19.37 -10.14 32.33
C LYS A 175 -19.03 -9.80 33.78
N LEU A 176 -19.70 -8.83 34.35
CA LEU A 176 -19.63 -8.51 35.78
C LEU A 176 -20.73 -9.27 36.57
N GLY A 177 -20.34 -9.95 37.62
CA GLY A 177 -21.27 -10.56 38.57
C GLY A 177 -21.08 -9.98 39.99
N GLY A 178 -22.15 -9.60 40.67
CA GLY A 178 -22.15 -9.20 42.05
C GLY A 178 -23.05 -10.13 42.91
N PHE A 179 -22.55 -10.60 44.05
CA PHE A 179 -23.28 -11.48 44.96
C PHE A 179 -23.31 -10.84 46.34
N SER A 180 -24.51 -10.74 46.91
CA SER A 180 -24.69 -10.43 48.36
C SER A 180 -25.15 -11.70 49.08
N VAL A 181 -24.48 -12.06 50.14
CA VAL A 181 -24.81 -13.18 51.05
C VAL A 181 -25.19 -12.66 52.42
#